data_e706229be669f8aac9117ed1bb401130
#
_entry.id   e706229be669f8aac9117ed1bb401130
#
_cell.length_a   1.000
_cell.length_b   1.000
_cell.length_c   1.000
_cell.angle_alpha   90.00
_cell.angle_beta   90.00
_cell.angle_gamma   90.00
#
_symmetry.space_group_name_H-M   'P 1'
#
loop_
_entity.id
_entity.type
_entity.pdbx_description
1 polymer ?
#
loop_
_entity_poly.entity_id
_entity_poly.type
_entity_poly.pdbx_seq_one_letter_code
_entity_poly.pdbx_strand_id
1 'polypeptide(L)'
;FRLSPNVVCTDYKNMITGEQLLRAVTPEAVITINGKEYNIGGLYGQKEKAYLLPEWLENFTRGENDFQFVSYEINELKPFVNWKAGNWWASNRKHPAGKVISFSYRNNLPELKDVVINVHYSLYDGLPLIAKWVTVENKGNSSFKIDRVKNEVLAMVEEESAVVGQPDRMKKQQ
;
A
#
# COMPACT_ATOMS: atom_id res chain seq x y z
N PHE A 1 3.86 -5.91 7.58
CA PHE A 1 4.28 -4.49 7.54
C PHE A 1 5.33 -4.20 8.59
N ARG A 2 6.31 -3.40 8.24
CA ARG A 2 7.23 -2.73 9.16
C ARG A 2 6.71 -1.31 9.42
N LEU A 3 6.72 -0.86 10.67
CA LEU A 3 6.13 0.44 11.03
C LEU A 3 7.18 1.55 11.21
N SER A 4 8.43 1.20 11.46
CA SER A 4 9.52 2.15 11.74
C SER A 4 10.69 1.93 10.76
N PRO A 5 11.31 2.99 10.25
CA PRO A 5 11.09 4.43 10.51
C PRO A 5 9.88 5.01 9.76
N ASN A 6 9.22 4.28 8.88
CA ASN A 6 7.94 4.57 8.24
C ASN A 6 7.25 3.26 7.86
N VAL A 7 5.94 3.29 7.58
CA VAL A 7 5.21 2.08 7.17
C VAL A 7 5.64 1.64 5.78
N VAL A 8 5.90 0.35 5.66
CA VAL A 8 6.18 -0.30 4.38
C VAL A 8 5.78 -1.77 4.44
N CYS A 9 5.22 -2.26 3.35
CA CYS A 9 4.98 -3.68 3.17
C CYS A 9 6.32 -4.39 2.93
N THR A 10 6.68 -5.32 3.79
CA THR A 10 7.92 -6.10 3.73
C THR A 10 7.71 -7.56 3.41
N ASP A 11 6.46 -8.02 3.50
CA ASP A 11 6.09 -9.42 3.31
C ASP A 11 4.67 -9.53 2.75
N TYR A 12 4.54 -10.20 1.62
CA TYR A 12 3.26 -10.50 0.98
C TYR A 12 3.30 -11.96 0.51
N LYS A 13 2.98 -12.86 1.41
CA LYS A 13 3.17 -14.28 1.25
C LYS A 13 1.85 -15.02 1.03
N ASN A 14 1.82 -15.88 0.02
CA ASN A 14 0.75 -16.85 -0.13
C ASN A 14 0.90 -17.95 0.93
N MET A 15 -0.01 -18.00 1.90
CA MET A 15 0.07 -18.93 3.01
C MET A 15 -0.23 -20.39 2.62
N ILE A 16 -0.80 -20.62 1.46
CA ILE A 16 -1.10 -21.98 0.93
C ILE A 16 0.14 -22.56 0.27
N THR A 17 0.79 -21.76 -0.60
CA THR A 17 1.97 -22.23 -1.37
C THR A 17 3.28 -21.94 -0.66
N GLY A 18 3.29 -21.03 0.32
CA GLY A 18 4.50 -20.54 0.97
C GLY A 18 5.30 -19.53 0.14
N GLU A 19 4.80 -19.14 -1.02
CA GLU A 19 5.47 -18.26 -1.96
C GLU A 19 5.45 -16.80 -1.50
N GLN A 20 6.62 -16.14 -1.53
CA GLN A 20 6.76 -14.71 -1.31
C GLN A 20 6.51 -13.97 -2.62
N LEU A 21 5.51 -13.10 -2.61
CA LEU A 21 5.08 -12.36 -3.80
C LEU A 21 5.72 -10.97 -3.90
N LEU A 22 6.32 -10.47 -2.81
CA LEU A 22 6.93 -9.15 -2.78
C LEU A 22 8.41 -9.21 -3.15
N ARG A 23 8.81 -8.34 -4.08
CA ARG A 23 10.19 -8.21 -4.55
C ARG A 23 10.96 -7.08 -3.87
N ALA A 24 10.31 -5.96 -3.61
CA ALA A 24 10.93 -4.74 -3.13
C ALA A 24 9.98 -3.94 -2.27
N VAL A 25 10.53 -3.06 -1.44
CA VAL A 25 9.77 -2.08 -0.67
C VAL A 25 9.37 -0.91 -1.56
N THR A 26 8.14 -0.47 -1.41
CA THR A 26 7.55 0.65 -2.14
C THR A 26 6.69 1.48 -1.19
N PRO A 27 6.35 2.73 -1.51
CA PRO A 27 5.39 3.49 -0.72
C PRO A 27 4.01 2.81 -0.75
N GLU A 28 3.24 2.99 0.31
CA GLU A 28 1.88 2.45 0.41
C GLU A 28 0.93 3.06 -0.62
N ALA A 29 1.14 4.33 -0.95
CA ALA A 29 0.43 5.03 -2.01
C ALA A 29 1.26 6.25 -2.43
N VAL A 30 0.86 6.92 -3.52
CA VAL A 30 1.48 8.18 -3.95
C VAL A 30 0.38 9.18 -4.27
N ILE A 31 0.54 10.41 -3.81
CA ILE A 31 -0.40 11.50 -4.06
C ILE A 31 0.30 12.70 -4.69
N THR A 32 -0.33 13.31 -5.68
CA THR A 32 0.11 14.59 -6.25
C THR A 32 -0.81 15.70 -5.77
N ILE A 33 -0.25 16.66 -5.04
CA ILE A 33 -0.95 17.81 -4.50
C ILE A 33 -0.33 19.07 -5.07
N ASN A 34 -1.15 19.93 -5.69
CA ASN A 34 -0.71 21.18 -6.32
C ASN A 34 0.49 20.99 -7.27
N GLY A 35 0.46 19.91 -8.06
CA GLY A 35 1.51 19.57 -9.02
C GLY A 35 2.76 18.90 -8.43
N LYS A 36 2.88 18.74 -7.11
CA LYS A 36 4.01 18.09 -6.45
C LYS A 36 3.63 16.69 -5.96
N GLU A 37 4.46 15.71 -6.27
CA GLU A 37 4.27 14.30 -5.87
C GLU A 37 4.88 14.04 -4.50
N TYR A 38 4.15 13.26 -3.66
CA TYR A 38 4.54 12.84 -2.32
C TYR A 38 4.27 11.35 -2.15
N ASN A 39 5.21 10.63 -1.57
CA ASN A 39 4.97 9.26 -1.13
C ASN A 39 4.20 9.24 0.20
N ILE A 40 3.38 8.22 0.37
CA ILE A 40 2.66 7.92 1.62
C ILE A 40 3.28 6.66 2.19
N GLY A 41 3.96 6.76 3.33
CA GLY A 41 4.79 5.67 3.82
C GLY A 41 5.98 5.41 2.91
N GLY A 42 6.47 4.16 2.94
CA GLY A 42 7.61 3.75 2.14
C GLY A 42 8.96 4.06 2.78
N LEU A 43 9.99 3.41 2.26
CA LEU A 43 11.39 3.57 2.66
C LEU A 43 12.29 3.62 1.43
N TYR A 44 13.43 4.28 1.58
CA TYR A 44 14.48 4.39 0.59
C TYR A 44 15.71 3.57 0.99
N GLY A 45 16.41 3.02 0.03
CA GLY A 45 17.60 2.21 0.24
C GLY A 45 17.59 0.88 -0.50
N GLN A 46 16.46 0.50 -1.09
CA GLN A 46 16.36 -0.67 -1.95
C GLN A 46 17.30 -0.48 -3.15
N LYS A 47 18.18 -1.45 -3.37
CA LYS A 47 19.02 -1.49 -4.57
C LYS A 47 18.16 -1.76 -5.79
N GLU A 48 18.36 -0.98 -6.84
CA GLU A 48 17.63 -1.14 -8.10
C GLU A 48 17.77 -2.57 -8.64
N LYS A 49 16.66 -3.13 -9.09
CA LYS A 49 16.54 -4.48 -9.65
C LYS A 49 16.97 -5.63 -8.72
N ALA A 50 17.24 -5.35 -7.45
CA ALA A 50 17.55 -6.40 -6.48
C ALA A 50 16.29 -6.86 -5.76
N TYR A 51 16.34 -8.11 -5.26
CA TYR A 51 15.33 -8.60 -4.32
C TYR A 51 15.60 -8.04 -2.93
N LEU A 52 14.52 -7.81 -2.19
CA LEU A 52 14.61 -7.37 -0.81
C LEU A 52 15.32 -8.42 0.05
N LEU A 53 16.39 -8.00 0.70
CA LEU A 53 17.05 -8.78 1.75
C LEU A 53 16.66 -8.20 3.12
N PRO A 54 16.21 -9.02 4.07
CA PRO A 54 15.76 -8.54 5.38
C PRO A 54 16.80 -7.69 6.13
N GLU A 55 18.09 -8.02 6.01
CA GLU A 55 19.20 -7.29 6.64
C GLU A 55 19.37 -5.87 6.12
N TRP A 56 18.84 -5.53 4.94
CA TRP A 56 18.91 -4.17 4.40
C TRP A 56 17.92 -3.22 5.06
N LEU A 57 16.82 -3.76 5.60
CA LEU A 57 15.74 -2.97 6.19
C LEU A 57 16.20 -2.06 7.33
N GLU A 58 17.27 -2.46 8.06
CA GLU A 58 17.82 -1.65 9.15
C GLU A 58 18.49 -0.36 8.65
N ASN A 59 18.95 -0.35 7.40
CA ASN A 59 19.64 0.78 6.79
C ASN A 59 18.73 1.63 5.92
N PHE A 60 17.46 1.25 5.78
CA PHE A 60 16.52 2.02 4.97
C PHE A 60 16.05 3.26 5.72
N THR A 61 15.89 4.35 4.98
CA THR A 61 15.51 5.66 5.50
C THR A 61 14.15 6.10 4.96
N ARG A 62 13.49 6.99 5.68
CA ARG A 62 12.26 7.65 5.22
C ARG A 62 12.60 8.92 4.42
N GLY A 63 11.74 9.29 3.47
CA GLY A 63 11.86 10.58 2.78
C GLY A 63 11.43 11.73 3.70
N GLU A 64 12.19 12.81 3.72
CA GLU A 64 11.93 13.96 4.61
C GLU A 64 10.62 14.66 4.29
N ASN A 65 10.28 14.75 3.00
CA ASN A 65 9.08 15.44 2.51
C ASN A 65 7.89 14.52 2.28
N ASP A 66 8.04 13.21 2.53
CA ASP A 66 6.98 12.23 2.37
C ASP A 66 6.02 12.25 3.57
N PHE A 67 4.83 11.69 3.39
CA PHE A 67 3.89 11.50 4.48
C PHE A 67 4.43 10.42 5.44
N GLN A 68 4.55 10.79 6.70
CA GLN A 68 5.12 9.96 7.77
C GLN A 68 4.02 9.26 8.54
N PHE A 69 4.25 8.01 8.90
CA PHE A 69 3.36 7.24 9.75
C PHE A 69 3.22 7.88 11.15
N VAL A 70 1.98 7.92 11.63
CA VAL A 70 1.62 8.45 12.95
C VAL A 70 1.04 7.36 13.84
N SER A 71 0.03 6.63 13.35
CA SER A 71 -0.70 5.64 14.13
C SER A 71 -1.39 4.64 13.22
N TYR A 72 -1.87 3.54 13.81
CA TYR A 72 -2.79 2.63 13.14
C TYR A 72 -3.96 2.26 14.04
N GLU A 73 -5.04 1.81 13.42
CA GLU A 73 -6.23 1.27 14.08
C GLU A 73 -6.65 -0.03 13.39
N ILE A 74 -7.17 -0.96 14.18
CA ILE A 74 -7.79 -2.20 13.67
C ILE A 74 -9.24 -2.20 14.12
N ASN A 75 -10.15 -2.27 13.15
CA ASN A 75 -11.58 -2.22 13.38
C ASN A 75 -12.28 -3.41 12.70
N GLU A 76 -13.54 -3.65 13.09
CA GLU A 76 -14.42 -4.56 12.37
C GLU A 76 -14.67 -4.04 10.96
N LEU A 77 -14.73 -4.95 9.99
CA LEU A 77 -15.03 -4.61 8.61
C LEU A 77 -16.42 -3.99 8.51
N LYS A 78 -16.47 -2.78 7.95
CA LYS A 78 -17.71 -2.12 7.55
C LYS A 78 -17.62 -1.77 6.07
N PRO A 79 -18.71 -1.88 5.31
CA PRO A 79 -18.72 -1.43 3.93
C PRO A 79 -18.28 0.03 3.84
N PHE A 80 -17.26 0.32 3.05
CA PHE A 80 -16.79 1.69 2.81
C PHE A 80 -17.59 2.42 1.72
N VAL A 81 -18.40 1.68 0.95
CA VAL A 81 -19.37 2.21 0.00
C VAL A 81 -20.75 1.63 0.29
N ASN A 82 -21.78 2.49 0.25
CA ASN A 82 -23.17 2.04 0.32
C ASN A 82 -23.57 1.46 -1.03
N TRP A 83 -23.60 0.15 -1.12
CA TRP A 83 -24.07 -0.53 -2.31
C TRP A 83 -25.31 -1.35 -2.00
N LYS A 84 -26.23 -1.40 -2.95
CA LYS A 84 -27.44 -2.20 -2.81
C LYS A 84 -27.20 -3.58 -3.41
N ALA A 85 -27.17 -4.60 -2.56
CA ALA A 85 -27.17 -5.99 -3.00
C ALA A 85 -28.54 -6.31 -3.60
N GLY A 86 -28.73 -5.97 -4.87
CA GLY A 86 -30.01 -6.15 -5.56
C GLY A 86 -29.98 -7.21 -6.65
N ASN A 87 -28.85 -7.80 -6.89
CA ASN A 87 -28.67 -8.65 -8.05
C ASN A 87 -29.04 -10.11 -7.74
N TRP A 88 -29.78 -10.73 -8.62
CA TRP A 88 -30.32 -12.08 -8.51
C TRP A 88 -29.26 -13.18 -8.37
N TRP A 89 -28.02 -12.93 -8.79
CA TRP A 89 -26.89 -13.85 -8.66
C TRP A 89 -26.24 -13.86 -7.27
N ALA A 90 -26.54 -12.89 -6.42
CA ALA A 90 -26.04 -12.85 -5.05
C ALA A 90 -26.96 -13.69 -4.15
N SER A 91 -26.61 -14.94 -3.95
CA SER A 91 -27.35 -15.85 -3.05
C SER A 91 -27.24 -15.45 -1.58
N ASN A 92 -26.20 -14.74 -1.20
CA ASN A 92 -25.99 -14.22 0.16
C ASN A 92 -25.84 -12.69 0.15
N ARG A 93 -26.79 -12.01 0.79
CA ARG A 93 -26.82 -10.54 0.90
C ARG A 93 -26.11 -10.01 2.14
N LYS A 94 -25.54 -10.89 2.96
CA LYS A 94 -24.76 -10.47 4.12
C LYS A 94 -23.36 -10.05 3.67
N HIS A 95 -22.90 -8.89 4.18
CA HIS A 95 -21.51 -8.53 4.04
C HIS A 95 -20.65 -9.56 4.78
N PRO A 96 -19.56 -10.04 4.18
CA PRO A 96 -18.63 -10.92 4.87
C PRO A 96 -18.08 -10.19 6.10
N ALA A 97 -17.86 -10.93 7.18
CA ALA A 97 -17.11 -10.46 8.33
C ALA A 97 -15.63 -10.26 7.94
N GLY A 98 -14.89 -9.58 8.79
CA GLY A 98 -13.47 -9.36 8.57
C GLY A 98 -12.94 -8.20 9.39
N LYS A 99 -11.71 -7.84 9.12
CA LYS A 99 -11.03 -6.71 9.78
C LYS A 99 -10.54 -5.71 8.76
N VAL A 100 -10.49 -4.46 9.20
CA VAL A 100 -9.81 -3.38 8.48
C VAL A 100 -8.70 -2.82 9.37
N ILE A 101 -7.49 -2.73 8.82
CA ILE A 101 -6.40 -1.94 9.40
C ILE A 101 -6.30 -0.63 8.65
N SER A 102 -6.16 0.46 9.38
CA SER A 102 -6.02 1.83 8.85
C SER A 102 -4.74 2.44 9.38
N PHE A 103 -3.81 2.77 8.50
CA PHE A 103 -2.59 3.48 8.83
C PHE A 103 -2.78 4.97 8.57
N SER A 104 -2.52 5.82 9.57
CA SER A 104 -2.63 7.27 9.47
C SER A 104 -1.27 7.92 9.25
N TYR A 105 -1.23 8.87 8.34
CA TYR A 105 -0.02 9.59 7.93
C TYR A 105 -0.21 11.10 7.99
N ARG A 106 0.87 11.82 8.32
CA ARG A 106 0.94 13.28 8.27
C ARG A 106 2.20 13.74 7.57
N ASN A 107 2.19 14.99 7.14
CA ASN A 107 3.35 15.64 6.55
C ASN A 107 3.80 16.81 7.44
N ASN A 108 5.11 17.06 7.50
CA ASN A 108 5.69 18.14 8.31
C ASN A 108 5.83 19.48 7.55
N LEU A 109 5.56 19.47 6.24
CA LEU A 109 5.58 20.71 5.45
C LEU A 109 4.46 21.64 5.91
N PRO A 110 4.72 22.95 6.08
CA PRO A 110 3.74 23.90 6.58
C PRO A 110 2.44 23.91 5.78
N GLU A 111 2.51 23.77 4.47
CA GLU A 111 1.37 23.72 3.55
C GLU A 111 0.54 22.42 3.65
N LEU A 112 1.08 21.36 4.26
CA LEU A 112 0.44 20.05 4.36
C LEU A 112 0.24 19.57 5.81
N LYS A 113 0.61 20.37 6.81
CA LYS A 113 0.55 20.00 8.24
C LYS A 113 -0.84 19.58 8.72
N ASP A 114 -1.88 20.14 8.09
CA ASP A 114 -3.29 19.88 8.41
C ASP A 114 -3.91 18.79 7.54
N VAL A 115 -3.12 18.22 6.62
CA VAL A 115 -3.55 17.10 5.77
C VAL A 115 -3.27 15.78 6.48
N VAL A 116 -4.32 14.97 6.62
CA VAL A 116 -4.21 13.59 7.13
C VAL A 116 -4.55 12.64 6.00
N ILE A 117 -3.70 11.66 5.78
CA ILE A 117 -3.95 10.61 4.80
C ILE A 117 -4.05 9.29 5.56
N ASN A 118 -5.10 8.51 5.26
CA ASN A 118 -5.22 7.17 5.81
C ASN A 118 -5.22 6.16 4.66
N VAL A 119 -4.42 5.11 4.83
CA VAL A 119 -4.40 3.95 3.94
C VAL A 119 -5.06 2.79 4.68
N HIS A 120 -6.06 2.22 4.06
CA HIS A 120 -6.90 1.19 4.66
C HIS A 120 -6.72 -0.13 3.91
N TYR A 121 -6.64 -1.23 4.66
CA TYR A 121 -6.61 -2.59 4.14
C TYR A 121 -7.70 -3.41 4.81
N SER A 122 -8.57 -4.01 4.02
CA SER A 122 -9.60 -4.95 4.49
C SER A 122 -9.22 -6.37 4.16
N LEU A 123 -9.35 -7.23 5.15
CA LEU A 123 -9.30 -8.69 5.01
C LEU A 123 -10.68 -9.26 5.32
N TYR A 124 -11.13 -10.19 4.50
CA TYR A 124 -12.47 -10.77 4.57
C TYR A 124 -12.38 -12.22 5.08
N ASP A 125 -13.20 -12.58 6.05
CA ASP A 125 -13.22 -13.92 6.61
C ASP A 125 -13.70 -14.93 5.57
N GLY A 126 -12.87 -15.96 5.34
CA GLY A 126 -13.17 -17.02 4.39
C GLY A 126 -13.06 -16.65 2.91
N LEU A 127 -12.60 -15.44 2.60
CA LEU A 127 -12.36 -15.00 1.23
C LEU A 127 -10.89 -14.61 1.03
N PRO A 128 -10.19 -15.13 0.01
CA PRO A 128 -8.82 -14.75 -0.30
C PRO A 128 -8.79 -13.40 -1.03
N LEU A 129 -9.31 -12.37 -0.38
CA LEU A 129 -9.46 -11.03 -0.93
C LEU A 129 -8.91 -9.99 0.04
N ILE A 130 -8.09 -9.09 -0.49
CA ILE A 130 -7.66 -7.87 0.18
C ILE A 130 -8.23 -6.69 -0.62
N ALA A 131 -8.92 -5.78 0.07
CA ALA A 131 -9.29 -4.50 -0.53
C ALA A 131 -8.47 -3.38 0.10
N LYS A 132 -8.06 -2.42 -0.72
CA LYS A 132 -7.28 -1.25 -0.31
C LYS A 132 -7.91 0.03 -0.84
N TRP A 133 -7.96 1.06 0.01
CA TRP A 133 -8.35 2.41 -0.39
C TRP A 133 -7.62 3.46 0.43
N VAL A 134 -7.62 4.68 -0.06
CA VAL A 134 -6.99 5.83 0.56
C VAL A 134 -8.06 6.88 0.85
N THR A 135 -7.99 7.49 2.02
CA THR A 135 -8.79 8.68 2.36
C THR A 135 -7.87 9.86 2.64
N VAL A 136 -8.28 11.04 2.19
CA VAL A 136 -7.55 12.29 2.41
C VAL A 136 -8.48 13.24 3.14
N GLU A 137 -8.05 13.73 4.29
CA GLU A 137 -8.78 14.68 5.13
C GLU A 137 -7.97 15.97 5.23
N ASN A 138 -8.63 17.09 4.95
CA ASN A 138 -8.09 18.42 5.19
C ASN A 138 -8.69 18.97 6.48
N LYS A 139 -7.89 19.07 7.55
CA LYS A 139 -8.28 19.62 8.85
C LYS A 139 -8.02 21.13 8.95
N GLY A 140 -7.39 21.71 7.94
CA GLY A 140 -7.09 23.14 7.85
C GLY A 140 -8.16 23.94 7.09
N ASN A 141 -7.93 25.23 7.04
CA ASN A 141 -8.81 26.17 6.33
C ASN A 141 -8.36 26.47 4.89
N SER A 142 -7.12 26.08 4.54
CA SER A 142 -6.57 26.33 3.20
C SER A 142 -6.94 25.19 2.27
N SER A 143 -7.46 25.53 1.08
CA SER A 143 -7.74 24.53 0.05
C SER A 143 -6.47 24.11 -0.67
N PHE A 144 -6.44 22.87 -1.14
CA PHE A 144 -5.43 22.35 -2.04
C PHE A 144 -6.10 21.49 -3.12
N LYS A 145 -5.39 21.28 -4.21
CA LYS A 145 -5.87 20.47 -5.33
C LYS A 145 -5.16 19.12 -5.30
N ILE A 146 -5.93 18.03 -5.32
CA ILE A 146 -5.40 16.69 -5.59
C ILE A 146 -5.43 16.50 -7.11
N ASP A 147 -4.26 16.38 -7.72
CA ASP A 147 -4.11 16.19 -9.16
C ASP A 147 -4.15 14.70 -9.53
N ARG A 148 -3.57 13.84 -8.67
CA ARG A 148 -3.43 12.41 -8.93
C ARG A 148 -3.32 11.62 -7.63
N VAL A 149 -3.85 10.40 -7.64
CA VAL A 149 -3.63 9.39 -6.60
C VAL A 149 -3.23 8.08 -7.27
N LYS A 150 -2.11 7.51 -6.83
CA LYS A 150 -1.73 6.12 -7.10
C LYS A 150 -2.08 5.33 -5.83
N ASN A 151 -3.18 4.63 -5.84
CA ASN A 151 -3.69 3.91 -4.67
C ASN A 151 -2.84 2.69 -4.30
N GLU A 152 -2.11 2.14 -5.24
CA GLU A 152 -1.21 1.01 -5.04
C GLU A 152 0.08 1.18 -5.82
N VAL A 153 1.19 0.86 -5.15
CA VAL A 153 2.52 0.74 -5.72
C VAL A 153 3.13 -0.54 -5.15
N LEU A 154 2.93 -1.66 -5.80
CA LEU A 154 3.38 -2.96 -5.30
C LEU A 154 4.42 -3.56 -6.25
N ALA A 155 5.64 -3.74 -5.73
CA ALA A 155 6.70 -4.42 -6.47
C ALA A 155 6.55 -5.94 -6.30
N MET A 156 5.82 -6.56 -7.21
CA MET A 156 5.62 -8.02 -7.22
C MET A 156 6.80 -8.74 -7.85
N VAL A 157 6.99 -9.99 -7.44
CA VAL A 157 7.89 -10.93 -8.13
C VAL A 157 7.29 -11.25 -9.49
N GLU A 158 8.08 -11.10 -10.55
CA GLU A 158 7.70 -11.49 -11.89
C GLU A 158 8.05 -12.96 -12.13
N GLU A 159 7.16 -13.69 -12.77
CA GLU A 159 7.31 -15.13 -13.03
C GLU A 159 8.56 -15.46 -13.89
N GLU A 160 8.95 -14.54 -14.76
CA GLU A 160 10.11 -14.66 -15.67
C GLU A 160 11.25 -13.69 -15.34
N SER A 161 11.46 -13.40 -14.05
CA SER A 161 12.59 -12.54 -13.70
C SER A 161 13.92 -13.23 -14.00
N ALA A 162 14.95 -12.42 -14.34
CA ALA A 162 16.32 -12.90 -14.59
C ALA A 162 16.90 -13.77 -13.47
N VAL A 163 16.33 -13.70 -12.28
CA VAL A 163 16.75 -14.47 -11.10
C VAL A 163 16.18 -15.90 -11.11
N VAL A 164 15.10 -16.17 -11.83
CA VAL A 164 14.50 -17.51 -11.93
C VAL A 164 15.27 -18.44 -12.86
N GLY A 165 16.30 -17.95 -13.55
CA GLY A 165 17.32 -18.77 -14.19
C GLY A 165 16.85 -19.59 -15.38
N GLN A 166 15.99 -19.05 -16.25
CA GLN A 166 15.69 -19.64 -17.55
C GLN A 166 16.25 -18.79 -18.70
N PRO A 167 17.58 -18.83 -18.95
CA PRO A 167 18.25 -18.01 -19.94
C PRO A 167 17.68 -18.14 -21.37
N ASP A 168 17.12 -19.30 -21.69
CA ASP A 168 16.63 -19.60 -23.04
C ASP A 168 15.27 -18.94 -23.32
N ARG A 169 14.45 -18.66 -22.30
CA ARG A 169 13.21 -17.88 -22.45
C ARG A 169 13.48 -16.40 -22.60
N MET A 170 14.49 -15.88 -21.93
CA MET A 170 14.88 -14.48 -22.01
C MET A 170 15.40 -14.09 -23.40
N LYS A 171 16.05 -14.99 -24.13
CA LYS A 171 16.54 -14.75 -25.50
C LYS A 171 15.43 -14.62 -26.54
N LYS A 172 14.20 -15.05 -26.22
CA LYS A 172 13.05 -14.99 -27.15
C LYS A 172 12.24 -13.70 -27.00
N GLN A 173 12.54 -12.88 -26.00
CA GLN A 173 11.84 -11.60 -25.72
C GLN A 173 12.65 -10.36 -26.16
N GLN A 174 13.84 -10.55 -26.72
CA GLN A 174 14.64 -9.52 -27.38
C GLN A 174 14.43 -9.61 -28.89
#